data_61f4bf23c09de0ba585863679f4b0a20
#
_entry.id   61f4bf23c09de0ba585863679f4b0a20
#
_cell.length_a   1.000
_cell.length_b   1.000
_cell.length_c   1.000
_cell.angle_alpha   90.00
_cell.angle_beta   90.00
_cell.angle_gamma   90.00
#
_symmetry.space_group_name_H-M   'P 1'
#
loop_
_entity.id
_entity.type
_entity.pdbx_description
1 polymer ?
#
loop_
_entity_poly.entity_id
_entity_poly.type
_entity_poly.pdbx_seq_one_letter_code
_entity_poly.pdbx_strand_id
1 'polypeptide(L)'
;MTRVVEALKDIIKQELSGQLIIRDALDSSIAWEAYFGNGKLHFATSTLGQRERLIYLIKHHHPDFDLSEFAIGQSDYQFICHQWQSGKLSLQQVRQLAFTSTQEAFVHIMAIGDGEMEFNIDAHLDVLILSASVQQVITPVKKLIWQWQKLRPHISSPLVRVYLCNVDSLYQLLWQQLQSTKAIEAYQSVLTQNLCLYSTANQLNIEVQDLGEMLLPLIHNRNAQISSYGTKQDDERPLIACIDDSQTIQNVVRLTLESQGYEVISFLTPALAMTKLIRTRPMLILMDINMPDINGYELCQRLRKLPNFKNTPIIMISSRDGMFDRFKAKMVGANNYINKPFTPTELINLVNKYVSQALVSE
;
A
#
# COMPACT_ATOMS: atom_id res chain seq x y z
N MET A 1 -29.95 13.91 12.55
CA MET A 1 -28.60 13.81 13.15
C MET A 1 -28.08 12.47 12.69
N THR A 2 -26.84 12.36 12.25
CA THR A 2 -26.32 11.07 11.74
C THR A 2 -26.07 10.10 12.88
N ARG A 3 -26.18 8.78 12.63
CA ARG A 3 -25.97 7.74 13.64
C ARG A 3 -24.60 7.84 14.31
N VAL A 4 -23.54 8.19 13.53
CA VAL A 4 -22.18 8.39 14.07
C VAL A 4 -22.16 9.50 15.11
N VAL A 5 -22.84 10.63 14.87
CA VAL A 5 -22.89 11.74 15.82
C VAL A 5 -23.64 11.36 17.10
N GLU A 6 -24.68 10.54 17.00
CA GLU A 6 -25.43 10.04 18.16
C GLU A 6 -24.56 9.11 19.01
N ALA A 7 -23.89 8.14 18.38
CA ALA A 7 -22.96 7.23 19.06
C ALA A 7 -21.83 7.99 19.79
N LEU A 8 -21.21 8.99 19.13
CA LEU A 8 -20.18 9.82 19.74
C LEU A 8 -20.70 10.60 20.96
N LYS A 9 -21.93 11.12 20.90
CA LYS A 9 -22.55 11.81 22.04
C LYS A 9 -22.80 10.87 23.20
N ASP A 10 -23.25 9.65 22.94
CA ASP A 10 -23.49 8.65 23.98
C ASP A 10 -22.19 8.21 24.66
N ILE A 11 -21.12 7.97 23.89
CA ILE A 11 -19.78 7.67 24.42
C ILE A 11 -19.29 8.80 25.35
N ILE A 12 -19.41 10.05 24.91
CA ILE A 12 -18.97 11.21 25.68
C ILE A 12 -19.83 11.38 26.95
N LYS A 13 -21.16 11.30 26.83
CA LYS A 13 -22.11 11.52 27.93
C LYS A 13 -21.99 10.45 29.02
N GLN A 14 -21.73 9.20 28.60
CA GLN A 14 -21.61 8.06 29.51
C GLN A 14 -20.14 7.83 29.94
N GLU A 15 -19.19 8.69 29.53
CA GLU A 15 -17.76 8.59 29.81
C GLU A 15 -17.18 7.20 29.48
N LEU A 16 -17.64 6.58 28.37
CA LEU A 16 -17.24 5.24 28.00
C LEU A 16 -15.75 5.17 27.65
N SER A 17 -15.16 4.01 27.92
CA SER A 17 -13.82 3.61 27.51
C SER A 17 -13.92 2.39 26.61
N GLY A 18 -13.14 2.37 25.50
CA GLY A 18 -13.18 1.29 24.51
C GLY A 18 -12.88 1.78 23.10
N GLN A 19 -13.16 0.93 22.12
CA GLN A 19 -12.95 1.16 20.69
C GLN A 19 -14.31 1.24 19.98
N LEU A 20 -14.54 2.33 19.26
CA LEU A 20 -15.63 2.46 18.29
C LEU A 20 -15.12 2.07 16.91
N ILE A 21 -15.74 1.07 16.29
CA ILE A 21 -15.47 0.63 14.92
C ILE A 21 -16.62 1.08 14.05
N ILE A 22 -16.33 1.72 12.92
CA ILE A 22 -17.32 2.25 11.98
C ILE A 22 -17.00 1.70 10.60
N ARG A 23 -17.93 0.91 10.04
CA ARG A 23 -17.83 0.36 8.68
C ARG A 23 -18.65 1.20 7.72
N ASP A 24 -18.05 1.49 6.58
CA ASP A 24 -18.69 2.25 5.52
C ASP A 24 -19.57 1.32 4.67
N ALA A 25 -20.83 1.67 4.46
CA ALA A 25 -21.72 0.93 3.56
C ALA A 25 -21.30 1.03 2.08
N LEU A 26 -20.57 2.09 1.69
CA LEU A 26 -20.06 2.27 0.33
C LEU A 26 -18.77 1.50 0.06
N ASP A 27 -18.00 1.18 1.12
CA ASP A 27 -16.77 0.39 1.04
C ASP A 27 -16.58 -0.42 2.33
N SER A 28 -17.15 -1.61 2.36
CA SER A 28 -17.07 -2.52 3.53
C SER A 28 -15.67 -3.12 3.73
N SER A 29 -14.73 -2.92 2.82
CA SER A 29 -13.36 -3.41 2.95
C SER A 29 -12.56 -2.66 4.02
N ILE A 30 -12.96 -1.43 4.33
CA ILE A 30 -12.29 -0.55 5.28
C ILE A 30 -13.23 -0.20 6.42
N ALA A 31 -12.75 -0.33 7.66
CA ALA A 31 -13.38 0.28 8.81
C ALA A 31 -12.49 1.39 9.39
N TRP A 32 -13.14 2.33 10.07
CA TRP A 32 -12.46 3.37 10.83
C TRP A 32 -12.62 3.06 12.32
N GLU A 33 -11.55 3.24 13.06
CA GLU A 33 -11.46 2.92 14.47
C GLU A 33 -11.16 4.17 15.29
N ALA A 34 -11.86 4.34 16.42
CA ALA A 34 -11.60 5.43 17.35
C ALA A 34 -11.55 4.88 18.78
N TYR A 35 -10.45 5.15 19.48
CA TYR A 35 -10.18 4.69 20.83
C TYR A 35 -10.50 5.78 21.86
N PHE A 36 -11.31 5.43 22.85
CA PHE A 36 -11.77 6.33 23.88
C PHE A 36 -11.34 5.87 25.27
N GLY A 37 -11.16 6.84 26.19
CA GLY A 37 -11.00 6.62 27.61
C GLY A 37 -11.69 7.74 28.37
N ASN A 38 -12.65 7.36 29.26
CA ASN A 38 -13.48 8.31 30.03
C ASN A 38 -14.12 9.38 29.12
N GLY A 39 -14.69 8.96 27.99
CA GLY A 39 -15.34 9.84 27.03
C GLY A 39 -14.41 10.75 26.23
N LYS A 40 -13.08 10.67 26.43
CA LYS A 40 -12.08 11.41 25.67
C LYS A 40 -11.44 10.55 24.59
N LEU A 41 -11.14 11.17 23.47
CA LEU A 41 -10.50 10.51 22.35
C LEU A 41 -8.99 10.40 22.54
N HIS A 42 -8.45 9.20 22.36
CA HIS A 42 -7.04 8.90 22.49
C HIS A 42 -6.34 8.72 21.14
N PHE A 43 -7.00 8.08 20.18
CA PHE A 43 -6.49 7.89 18.82
C PHE A 43 -7.62 7.50 17.86
N ALA A 44 -7.41 7.74 16.57
CA ALA A 44 -8.26 7.19 15.52
C ALA A 44 -7.45 6.84 14.28
N THR A 45 -7.86 5.75 13.63
CA THR A 45 -7.17 5.18 12.46
C THR A 45 -8.11 4.44 11.54
N SER A 46 -7.60 3.89 10.45
CA SER A 46 -8.28 2.94 9.56
C SER A 46 -7.78 1.52 9.80
N THR A 47 -8.61 0.51 9.53
CA THR A 47 -8.20 -0.91 9.65
C THR A 47 -7.18 -1.32 8.60
N LEU A 48 -7.24 -0.72 7.41
CA LEU A 48 -6.32 -0.95 6.29
C LEU A 48 -5.70 0.38 5.83
N GLY A 49 -4.60 0.30 5.07
CA GLY A 49 -3.95 1.46 4.46
C GLY A 49 -3.33 2.45 5.46
N GLN A 50 -3.09 2.01 6.69
CA GLN A 50 -2.51 2.85 7.75
C GLN A 50 -1.14 3.41 7.36
N ARG A 51 -0.34 2.63 6.62
CA ARG A 51 0.98 3.02 6.15
C ARG A 51 0.90 4.14 5.12
N GLU A 52 0.09 3.99 4.08
CA GLU A 52 -0.11 4.98 3.01
C GLU A 52 -0.65 6.29 3.57
N ARG A 53 -1.62 6.19 4.47
CA ARG A 53 -2.22 7.32 5.18
C ARG A 53 -1.19 8.04 6.04
N LEU A 54 -0.42 7.34 6.87
CA LEU A 54 0.57 7.96 7.75
C LEU A 54 1.74 8.57 6.96
N ILE A 55 2.21 7.92 5.89
CA ILE A 55 3.23 8.47 4.99
C ILE A 55 2.75 9.79 4.38
N TYR A 56 1.50 9.85 3.90
CA TYR A 56 0.91 11.07 3.37
C TYR A 56 0.91 12.19 4.43
N LEU A 57 0.42 11.91 5.64
CA LEU A 57 0.35 12.89 6.72
C LEU A 57 1.73 13.40 7.17
N ILE A 58 2.70 12.49 7.29
CA ILE A 58 4.06 12.87 7.69
C ILE A 58 4.69 13.76 6.63
N LYS A 59 4.61 13.42 5.35
CA LYS A 59 5.22 14.24 4.30
C LYS A 59 4.60 15.63 4.19
N HIS A 60 3.29 15.77 4.45
CA HIS A 60 2.62 17.05 4.40
C HIS A 60 2.85 17.93 5.65
N HIS A 61 3.01 17.31 6.82
CA HIS A 61 3.13 18.04 8.08
C HIS A 61 4.53 18.01 8.71
N HIS A 62 5.35 17.02 8.34
CA HIS A 62 6.68 16.78 8.90
C HIS A 62 7.65 16.26 7.81
N PRO A 63 7.96 17.05 6.76
CA PRO A 63 8.67 16.57 5.56
C PRO A 63 10.08 16.04 5.83
N ASP A 64 10.72 16.49 6.90
CA ASP A 64 12.08 16.07 7.29
C ASP A 64 12.11 14.75 8.06
N PHE A 65 10.95 14.10 8.27
CA PHE A 65 10.86 12.88 9.06
C PHE A 65 11.23 11.64 8.23
N ASP A 66 12.14 10.82 8.77
CA ASP A 66 12.55 9.55 8.14
C ASP A 66 11.51 8.43 8.38
N LEU A 67 10.95 7.96 7.28
CA LEU A 67 9.95 6.88 7.22
C LEU A 67 10.54 5.50 6.93
N SER A 68 11.87 5.39 6.81
CA SER A 68 12.55 4.14 6.39
C SER A 68 12.29 2.95 7.33
N GLU A 69 11.96 3.22 8.59
CA GLU A 69 11.70 2.20 9.61
C GLU A 69 10.23 1.78 9.73
N PHE A 70 9.33 2.38 8.95
CA PHE A 70 7.93 1.97 9.00
C PHE A 70 7.76 0.60 8.35
N ALA A 71 7.79 -0.46 9.16
CA ALA A 71 7.71 -1.83 8.71
C ALA A 71 6.33 -2.18 8.16
N ILE A 72 6.32 -3.10 7.18
CA ILE A 72 5.07 -3.66 6.66
C ILE A 72 4.39 -4.48 7.77
N GLY A 73 3.08 -4.24 7.96
CA GLY A 73 2.29 -4.92 9.00
C GLY A 73 2.35 -4.29 10.40
N GLN A 74 3.14 -3.24 10.58
CA GLN A 74 3.12 -2.43 11.80
C GLN A 74 1.94 -1.45 11.74
N SER A 75 1.20 -1.28 12.86
CA SER A 75 0.17 -0.25 12.91
C SER A 75 0.78 1.16 12.99
N ASP A 76 0.05 2.15 12.48
CA ASP A 76 0.45 3.56 12.54
C ASP A 76 0.67 4.02 13.99
N TYR A 77 -0.18 3.59 14.92
CA TYR A 77 -0.03 3.91 16.34
C TYR A 77 1.22 3.30 16.97
N GLN A 78 1.49 2.02 16.68
CA GLN A 78 2.71 1.35 17.16
C GLN A 78 3.96 2.02 16.61
N PHE A 79 3.95 2.42 15.33
CA PHE A 79 5.06 3.15 14.74
C PHE A 79 5.27 4.50 15.46
N ILE A 80 4.21 5.28 15.66
CA ILE A 80 4.27 6.58 16.36
C ILE A 80 4.84 6.40 17.79
N CYS A 81 4.36 5.39 18.54
CA CYS A 81 4.86 5.09 19.89
C CYS A 81 6.35 4.70 19.88
N HIS A 82 6.76 3.87 18.90
CA HIS A 82 8.15 3.44 18.78
C HIS A 82 9.11 4.62 18.50
N GLN A 83 8.70 5.62 17.71
CA GLN A 83 9.52 6.80 17.43
C GLN A 83 9.79 7.62 18.72
N TRP A 84 8.83 7.66 19.63
CA TRP A 84 9.03 8.28 20.95
C TRP A 84 9.91 7.42 21.87
N GLN A 85 9.64 6.12 21.98
CA GLN A 85 10.37 5.20 22.84
C GLN A 85 11.85 5.08 22.44
N SER A 86 12.14 5.15 21.14
CA SER A 86 13.51 5.16 20.60
C SER A 86 14.24 6.52 20.72
N GLY A 87 13.55 7.55 21.22
CA GLY A 87 14.13 8.90 21.38
C GLY A 87 14.29 9.69 20.08
N LYS A 88 13.76 9.20 18.95
CA LYS A 88 13.83 9.89 17.65
C LYS A 88 12.90 11.09 17.58
N LEU A 89 11.75 11.00 18.24
CA LEU A 89 10.80 12.09 18.40
C LEU A 89 10.58 12.44 19.86
N SER A 90 10.47 13.74 20.12
CA SER A 90 10.02 14.24 21.41
C SER A 90 8.55 13.90 21.66
N LEU A 91 8.13 13.85 22.92
CA LEU A 91 6.72 13.62 23.28
C LEU A 91 5.77 14.65 22.64
N GLN A 92 6.23 15.90 22.46
CA GLN A 92 5.44 16.94 21.80
C GLN A 92 5.22 16.64 20.33
N GLN A 93 6.25 16.21 19.60
CA GLN A 93 6.15 15.84 18.18
C GLN A 93 5.25 14.62 17.99
N VAL A 94 5.39 13.61 18.83
CA VAL A 94 4.56 12.40 18.79
C VAL A 94 3.08 12.72 19.07
N ARG A 95 2.81 13.59 20.06
CA ARG A 95 1.45 14.08 20.34
C ARG A 95 0.86 14.83 19.15
N GLN A 96 1.64 15.69 18.52
CA GLN A 96 1.22 16.43 17.34
C GLN A 96 0.88 15.47 16.19
N LEU A 97 1.74 14.50 15.92
CA LEU A 97 1.52 13.49 14.87
C LEU A 97 0.29 12.63 15.16
N ALA A 98 0.13 12.14 16.40
CA ALA A 98 -1.03 11.38 16.82
C ALA A 98 -2.33 12.21 16.69
N PHE A 99 -2.27 13.49 17.04
CA PHE A 99 -3.41 14.41 16.94
C PHE A 99 -3.78 14.65 15.47
N THR A 100 -2.82 14.93 14.59
CA THR A 100 -3.04 15.10 13.14
C THR A 100 -3.62 13.84 12.50
N SER A 101 -3.06 12.66 12.84
CA SER A 101 -3.59 11.38 12.38
C SER A 101 -5.03 11.14 12.85
N THR A 102 -5.33 11.51 14.09
CA THR A 102 -6.68 11.40 14.65
C THR A 102 -7.64 12.36 13.96
N GLN A 103 -7.23 13.61 13.70
CA GLN A 103 -8.06 14.59 12.99
C GLN A 103 -8.42 14.11 11.59
N GLU A 104 -7.44 13.58 10.87
CA GLU A 104 -7.63 13.09 9.52
C GLU A 104 -8.61 11.88 9.50
N ALA A 105 -8.45 10.89 10.40
CA ALA A 105 -9.39 9.79 10.54
C ALA A 105 -10.82 10.28 10.84
N PHE A 106 -10.94 11.31 11.69
CA PHE A 106 -12.23 11.91 12.03
C PHE A 106 -12.89 12.67 10.87
N VAL A 107 -12.13 13.17 9.91
CA VAL A 107 -12.70 13.71 8.68
C VAL A 107 -13.55 12.64 7.99
N HIS A 108 -13.02 11.42 7.87
CA HIS A 108 -13.70 10.31 7.19
C HIS A 108 -14.80 9.69 8.06
N ILE A 109 -14.56 9.49 9.34
CA ILE A 109 -15.58 9.04 10.31
C ILE A 109 -16.83 9.94 10.25
N MET A 110 -16.65 11.24 10.30
CA MET A 110 -17.74 12.22 10.27
C MET A 110 -18.38 12.36 8.87
N ALA A 111 -17.63 12.04 7.82
CA ALA A 111 -18.18 12.03 6.47
C ALA A 111 -19.04 10.80 6.19
N ILE A 112 -18.83 9.66 6.87
CA ILE A 112 -19.62 8.43 6.71
C ILE A 112 -21.09 8.65 7.12
N GLY A 113 -21.35 9.33 8.20
CA GLY A 113 -22.71 9.64 8.65
C GLY A 113 -23.48 8.43 9.19
N ASP A 114 -23.87 7.48 8.34
CA ASP A 114 -24.73 6.32 8.67
C ASP A 114 -24.03 4.99 8.32
N GLY A 115 -22.93 4.68 9.00
CA GLY A 115 -22.20 3.40 8.91
C GLY A 115 -22.72 2.35 9.92
N GLU A 116 -22.32 1.09 9.71
CA GLU A 116 -22.45 0.08 10.76
C GLU A 116 -21.44 0.37 11.86
N MET A 117 -21.88 0.31 13.11
CA MET A 117 -21.06 0.65 14.26
C MET A 117 -21.03 -0.47 15.29
N GLU A 118 -19.87 -0.70 15.83
CA GLU A 118 -19.59 -1.65 16.91
C GLU A 118 -18.76 -0.95 17.98
N PHE A 119 -19.11 -1.12 19.26
CA PHE A 119 -18.33 -0.59 20.37
C PHE A 119 -17.79 -1.73 21.22
N ASN A 120 -16.47 -1.82 21.30
CA ASN A 120 -15.75 -2.85 22.05
C ASN A 120 -15.14 -2.25 23.31
N ILE A 121 -15.70 -2.60 24.48
CA ILE A 121 -15.27 -2.06 25.77
C ILE A 121 -13.93 -2.61 26.26
N ASP A 122 -13.51 -3.78 25.76
CA ASP A 122 -12.27 -4.45 26.18
C ASP A 122 -11.05 -3.99 25.38
N ALA A 123 -11.27 -3.27 24.28
CA ALA A 123 -10.19 -2.80 23.42
C ALA A 123 -9.64 -1.46 23.93
N HIS A 124 -8.32 -1.42 24.16
CA HIS A 124 -7.61 -0.24 24.64
C HIS A 124 -6.22 -0.11 23.99
N LEU A 125 -5.62 1.06 24.15
CA LEU A 125 -4.25 1.32 23.70
C LEU A 125 -3.26 1.06 24.85
N ASP A 126 -2.15 0.37 24.56
CA ASP A 126 -1.13 0.04 25.55
C ASP A 126 -0.43 1.28 26.12
N VAL A 127 -0.24 2.31 25.29
CA VAL A 127 0.42 3.55 25.64
C VAL A 127 -0.52 4.71 25.33
N LEU A 128 -0.75 5.60 26.28
CA LEU A 128 -1.60 6.78 26.08
C LEU A 128 -0.73 8.02 25.79
N ILE A 129 -0.72 8.44 24.52
CA ILE A 129 0.03 9.61 24.06
C ILE A 129 -0.84 10.86 24.02
N LEU A 130 -2.10 10.70 23.60
CA LEU A 130 -3.06 11.77 23.37
C LEU A 130 -4.31 11.57 24.24
N SER A 131 -4.89 12.68 24.70
CA SER A 131 -6.23 12.72 25.29
C SER A 131 -6.87 14.06 24.91
N ALA A 132 -7.87 14.03 24.01
CA ALA A 132 -8.50 15.22 23.49
C ALA A 132 -10.04 15.06 23.51
N SER A 133 -10.76 16.17 23.57
CA SER A 133 -12.21 16.12 23.34
C SER A 133 -12.50 15.96 21.84
N VAL A 134 -13.56 15.25 21.50
CA VAL A 134 -14.02 15.10 20.11
C VAL A 134 -14.23 16.46 19.44
N GLN A 135 -14.68 17.48 20.19
CA GLN A 135 -14.88 18.83 19.68
C GLN A 135 -13.54 19.49 19.29
N GLN A 136 -12.47 19.30 20.06
CA GLN A 136 -11.13 19.82 19.73
C GLN A 136 -10.61 19.21 18.42
N VAL A 137 -10.91 17.95 18.18
CA VAL A 137 -10.48 17.23 16.97
C VAL A 137 -11.29 17.67 15.75
N ILE A 138 -12.62 17.77 15.85
CA ILE A 138 -13.51 18.03 14.72
C ILE A 138 -13.53 19.53 14.31
N THR A 139 -13.45 20.45 15.26
CA THR A 139 -13.65 21.89 14.98
C THR A 139 -12.71 22.44 13.91
N PRO A 140 -11.40 22.14 13.90
CA PRO A 140 -10.47 22.66 12.89
C PRO A 140 -10.73 22.08 11.49
N VAL A 141 -11.27 20.86 11.40
CA VAL A 141 -11.41 20.11 10.14
C VAL A 141 -12.82 20.10 9.55
N LYS A 142 -13.74 20.92 10.06
CA LYS A 142 -15.14 21.00 9.60
C LYS A 142 -15.28 21.22 8.09
N LYS A 143 -14.41 22.05 7.51
CA LYS A 143 -14.40 22.31 6.06
C LYS A 143 -14.05 21.05 5.28
N LEU A 144 -13.04 20.30 5.73
CA LEU A 144 -12.61 19.03 5.11
C LEU A 144 -13.69 17.96 5.21
N ILE A 145 -14.37 17.86 6.37
CA ILE A 145 -15.51 16.94 6.56
C ILE A 145 -16.58 17.21 5.49
N TRP A 146 -16.95 18.47 5.30
CA TRP A 146 -17.95 18.86 4.30
C TRP A 146 -17.50 18.58 2.85
N GLN A 147 -16.24 18.81 2.51
CA GLN A 147 -15.68 18.46 1.21
C GLN A 147 -15.75 16.94 0.98
N TRP A 148 -15.34 16.14 1.96
CA TRP A 148 -15.41 14.67 1.86
C TRP A 148 -16.84 14.14 1.82
N GLN A 149 -17.79 14.77 2.49
CA GLN A 149 -19.21 14.41 2.36
C GLN A 149 -19.72 14.57 0.93
N LYS A 150 -19.21 15.55 0.18
CA LYS A 150 -19.53 15.72 -1.25
C LYS A 150 -18.83 14.70 -2.16
N LEU A 151 -17.60 14.34 -1.84
CA LEU A 151 -16.82 13.37 -2.62
C LEU A 151 -17.35 11.95 -2.45
N ARG A 152 -17.81 11.60 -1.25
CA ARG A 152 -18.18 10.24 -0.85
C ARG A 152 -19.14 9.47 -1.75
N PRO A 153 -20.17 10.03 -2.38
CA PRO A 153 -21.01 9.27 -3.31
C PRO A 153 -20.24 8.61 -4.46
N HIS A 154 -19.05 9.13 -4.76
CA HIS A 154 -18.21 8.67 -5.87
C HIS A 154 -16.84 8.15 -5.41
N ILE A 155 -16.31 8.68 -4.31
CA ILE A 155 -15.01 8.34 -3.73
C ILE A 155 -15.25 8.08 -2.24
N SER A 156 -15.42 6.81 -1.86
CA SER A 156 -15.79 6.41 -0.48
C SER A 156 -14.77 6.85 0.57
N SER A 157 -13.48 6.76 0.24
CA SER A 157 -12.37 7.15 1.11
C SER A 157 -11.11 7.46 0.30
N PRO A 158 -10.06 8.09 0.86
CA PRO A 158 -8.77 8.28 0.19
C PRO A 158 -7.99 6.98 -0.04
N LEU A 159 -8.46 5.88 0.51
CA LEU A 159 -7.85 4.57 0.32
C LEU A 159 -8.28 3.90 -0.97
N VAL A 160 -9.36 4.37 -1.64
CA VAL A 160 -9.75 3.81 -2.94
C VAL A 160 -8.65 4.01 -3.98
N ARG A 161 -8.61 3.11 -4.95
CA ARG A 161 -7.75 3.19 -6.13
C ARG A 161 -8.54 3.67 -7.33
N VAL A 162 -7.90 4.46 -8.17
CA VAL A 162 -8.51 4.99 -9.39
C VAL A 162 -7.82 4.39 -10.59
N TYR A 163 -8.60 3.75 -11.47
CA TYR A 163 -8.15 3.16 -12.72
C TYR A 163 -8.63 4.01 -13.88
N LEU A 164 -7.70 4.50 -14.67
CA LEU A 164 -8.01 5.28 -15.88
C LEU A 164 -8.45 4.37 -17.02
N CYS A 165 -9.67 4.56 -17.50
CA CYS A 165 -10.21 3.85 -18.67
C CYS A 165 -9.81 4.56 -19.97
N ASN A 166 -9.57 5.87 -19.92
CA ASN A 166 -9.21 6.68 -21.09
C ASN A 166 -8.20 7.77 -20.71
N VAL A 167 -6.97 7.60 -21.19
CA VAL A 167 -5.85 8.50 -20.94
C VAL A 167 -6.02 9.85 -21.66
N ASP A 168 -6.65 9.86 -22.84
CA ASP A 168 -6.88 11.10 -23.60
C ASP A 168 -7.84 12.04 -22.86
N SER A 169 -8.84 11.48 -22.19
CA SER A 169 -9.78 12.26 -21.36
C SER A 169 -9.07 12.88 -20.16
N LEU A 170 -8.11 12.20 -19.56
CA LEU A 170 -7.26 12.75 -18.52
C LEU A 170 -6.43 13.91 -19.07
N TYR A 171 -5.81 13.74 -20.26
CA TYR A 171 -5.01 14.79 -20.88
C TYR A 171 -5.84 16.06 -21.09
N GLN A 172 -7.05 15.94 -21.65
CA GLN A 172 -7.95 17.07 -21.88
C GLN A 172 -8.33 17.80 -20.58
N LEU A 173 -8.64 17.03 -19.51
CA LEU A 173 -8.98 17.59 -18.21
C LEU A 173 -7.80 18.38 -17.60
N LEU A 174 -6.62 17.77 -17.61
CA LEU A 174 -5.41 18.36 -17.04
C LEU A 174 -4.92 19.56 -17.86
N TRP A 175 -5.10 19.53 -19.19
CA TRP A 175 -4.73 20.67 -20.05
C TRP A 175 -5.50 21.94 -19.71
N GLN A 176 -6.79 21.83 -19.39
CA GLN A 176 -7.61 22.95 -18.97
C GLN A 176 -7.12 23.59 -17.67
N GLN A 177 -6.51 22.81 -16.78
CA GLN A 177 -6.08 23.25 -15.45
C GLN A 177 -4.60 23.65 -15.40
N LEU A 178 -3.72 22.89 -16.03
CA LEU A 178 -2.26 23.01 -15.85
C LEU A 178 -1.56 23.74 -17.00
N GLN A 179 -2.09 23.67 -18.22
CA GLN A 179 -1.52 24.29 -19.44
C GLN A 179 -0.02 23.98 -19.65
N SER A 180 0.45 22.84 -19.18
CA SER A 180 1.84 22.41 -19.21
C SER A 180 1.95 20.92 -19.53
N THR A 181 2.54 20.58 -20.67
CA THR A 181 2.75 19.20 -21.11
C THR A 181 3.57 18.39 -20.09
N LYS A 182 4.64 18.98 -19.55
CA LYS A 182 5.50 18.32 -18.55
C LYS A 182 4.75 18.02 -17.25
N ALA A 183 3.87 18.90 -16.81
CA ALA A 183 3.06 18.65 -15.62
C ALA A 183 2.03 17.55 -15.90
N ILE A 184 1.40 17.54 -17.07
CA ILE A 184 0.43 16.53 -17.47
C ILE A 184 1.08 15.14 -17.55
N GLU A 185 2.27 15.02 -18.14
CA GLU A 185 3.04 13.77 -18.20
C GLU A 185 3.35 13.23 -16.79
N ALA A 186 3.71 14.12 -15.85
CA ALA A 186 3.92 13.73 -14.45
C ALA A 186 2.65 13.16 -13.81
N TYR A 187 1.50 13.82 -13.98
CA TYR A 187 0.21 13.32 -13.49
C TYR A 187 -0.18 11.98 -14.12
N GLN A 188 -0.03 11.83 -15.44
CA GLN A 188 -0.31 10.59 -16.16
C GLN A 188 0.57 9.45 -15.62
N SER A 189 1.87 9.71 -15.47
CA SER A 189 2.82 8.72 -14.96
C SER A 189 2.47 8.21 -13.56
N VAL A 190 1.91 9.06 -12.69
CA VAL A 190 1.51 8.66 -11.34
C VAL A 190 0.14 7.97 -11.33
N LEU A 191 -0.85 8.52 -12.05
CA LEU A 191 -2.22 8.00 -12.08
C LEU A 191 -2.33 6.63 -12.75
N THR A 192 -1.43 6.29 -13.66
CA THR A 192 -1.37 4.95 -14.29
C THR A 192 -0.77 3.86 -13.39
N GLN A 193 -0.21 4.23 -12.22
CA GLN A 193 0.30 3.26 -11.25
C GLN A 193 -0.80 2.62 -10.39
N ASN A 194 -2.05 3.01 -10.54
CA ASN A 194 -3.22 2.48 -9.82
C ASN A 194 -3.04 2.51 -8.28
N LEU A 195 -2.37 3.52 -7.77
CA LEU A 195 -2.16 3.73 -6.35
C LEU A 195 -3.45 4.22 -5.67
N CYS A 196 -3.55 4.05 -4.35
CA CYS A 196 -4.62 4.72 -3.60
C CYS A 196 -4.42 6.25 -3.61
N LEU A 197 -5.49 7.01 -3.33
CA LEU A 197 -5.42 8.48 -3.43
C LEU A 197 -4.38 9.10 -2.49
N TYR A 198 -4.15 8.55 -1.28
CA TYR A 198 -3.07 9.03 -0.41
C TYR A 198 -1.69 8.91 -1.08
N SER A 199 -1.39 7.76 -1.65
CA SER A 199 -0.10 7.54 -2.32
C SER A 199 0.05 8.39 -3.58
N THR A 200 -1.03 8.52 -4.35
CA THR A 200 -1.08 9.38 -5.54
C THR A 200 -0.88 10.85 -5.19
N ALA A 201 -1.63 11.38 -4.21
CA ALA A 201 -1.54 12.75 -3.75
C ALA A 201 -0.14 13.07 -3.20
N ASN A 202 0.45 12.12 -2.47
CA ASN A 202 1.80 12.22 -1.96
C ASN A 202 2.87 12.28 -3.06
N GLN A 203 2.75 11.49 -4.14
CA GLN A 203 3.68 11.55 -5.28
C GLN A 203 3.52 12.84 -6.10
N LEU A 204 2.29 13.34 -6.22
CA LEU A 204 1.99 14.58 -6.93
C LEU A 204 2.22 15.84 -6.07
N ASN A 205 2.47 15.67 -4.77
CA ASN A 205 2.61 16.75 -3.77
C ASN A 205 1.42 17.72 -3.78
N ILE A 206 0.21 17.16 -3.72
CA ILE A 206 -1.07 17.90 -3.65
C ILE A 206 -1.92 17.35 -2.51
N GLU A 207 -2.91 18.12 -2.09
CA GLU A 207 -3.88 17.68 -1.09
C GLU A 207 -4.78 16.58 -1.65
N VAL A 208 -5.04 15.55 -0.83
CA VAL A 208 -5.81 14.37 -1.26
C VAL A 208 -7.26 14.71 -1.64
N GLN A 209 -7.89 15.68 -0.98
CA GLN A 209 -9.22 16.17 -1.34
C GLN A 209 -9.22 16.90 -2.69
N ASP A 210 -8.17 17.66 -3.01
CA ASP A 210 -8.06 18.38 -4.28
C ASP A 210 -7.86 17.38 -5.43
N LEU A 211 -7.08 16.30 -5.18
CA LEU A 211 -6.98 15.18 -6.11
C LEU A 211 -8.35 14.52 -6.34
N GLY A 212 -9.11 14.25 -5.27
CA GLY A 212 -10.45 13.69 -5.35
C GLY A 212 -11.40 14.57 -6.19
N GLU A 213 -11.42 15.88 -5.92
CA GLU A 213 -12.23 16.86 -6.68
C GLU A 213 -11.81 16.91 -8.17
N MET A 214 -10.52 16.86 -8.46
CA MET A 214 -9.98 16.82 -9.83
C MET A 214 -10.41 15.56 -10.59
N LEU A 215 -10.48 14.41 -9.94
CA LEU A 215 -10.82 13.14 -10.58
C LEU A 215 -12.33 12.92 -10.78
N LEU A 216 -13.19 13.67 -10.05
CA LEU A 216 -14.65 13.52 -10.15
C LEU A 216 -15.21 13.57 -11.58
N PRO A 217 -14.81 14.52 -12.46
CA PRO A 217 -15.33 14.57 -13.84
C PRO A 217 -15.00 13.30 -14.64
N LEU A 218 -13.83 12.69 -14.41
CA LEU A 218 -13.44 11.44 -15.07
C LEU A 218 -14.29 10.26 -14.58
N ILE A 219 -14.59 10.21 -13.30
CA ILE A 219 -15.42 9.17 -12.67
C ILE A 219 -16.87 9.29 -13.17
N HIS A 220 -17.44 10.50 -13.16
CA HIS A 220 -18.79 10.76 -13.64
C HIS A 220 -18.97 10.36 -15.12
N ASN A 221 -17.98 10.66 -15.97
CA ASN A 221 -18.00 10.36 -17.39
C ASN A 221 -17.55 8.93 -17.71
N ARG A 222 -17.34 8.08 -16.72
CA ARG A 222 -16.84 6.69 -16.86
C ARG A 222 -15.48 6.57 -17.56
N ASN A 223 -14.70 7.63 -17.54
CA ASN A 223 -13.32 7.65 -18.04
C ASN A 223 -12.32 7.17 -16.96
N ALA A 224 -12.77 7.05 -15.72
CA ALA A 224 -12.07 6.41 -14.63
C ALA A 224 -13.04 5.53 -13.82
N GLN A 225 -12.52 4.44 -13.27
CA GLN A 225 -13.22 3.51 -12.38
C GLN A 225 -12.58 3.55 -10.99
N ILE A 226 -13.36 3.24 -9.97
CA ILE A 226 -12.91 3.14 -8.59
C ILE A 226 -12.96 1.69 -8.14
N SER A 227 -11.95 1.27 -7.42
CA SER A 227 -11.86 0.00 -6.73
C SER A 227 -11.60 0.23 -5.25
N SER A 228 -12.21 -0.59 -4.40
CA SER A 228 -11.95 -0.60 -2.96
C SER A 228 -10.52 -1.02 -2.66
N TYR A 229 -9.94 -0.51 -1.57
CA TYR A 229 -8.56 -0.80 -1.16
C TYR A 229 -8.32 -2.29 -0.89
N GLY A 230 -9.28 -2.96 -0.27
CA GLY A 230 -9.20 -4.38 0.13
C GLY A 230 -9.83 -5.37 -0.85
N THR A 231 -10.10 -5.00 -2.10
CA THR A 231 -10.57 -5.97 -3.09
C THR A 231 -9.47 -6.96 -3.45
N LYS A 232 -9.84 -8.20 -3.75
CA LYS A 232 -8.88 -9.29 -4.06
C LYS A 232 -7.87 -8.99 -5.18
N GLN A 233 -8.04 -7.92 -5.95
CA GLN A 233 -7.04 -7.40 -6.88
C GLN A 233 -5.91 -6.62 -6.17
N ASP A 234 -6.13 -6.16 -4.94
CA ASP A 234 -5.22 -5.27 -4.21
C ASP A 234 -4.37 -5.98 -3.15
N ASP A 235 -4.72 -7.22 -2.78
CA ASP A 235 -3.95 -8.04 -1.85
C ASP A 235 -2.89 -8.92 -2.57
N GLU A 236 -2.86 -8.88 -3.89
CA GLU A 236 -1.77 -9.50 -4.66
C GLU A 236 -0.57 -8.55 -4.68
N ARG A 237 0.16 -8.53 -3.55
CA ARG A 237 1.57 -8.14 -3.62
C ARG A 237 2.17 -8.85 -4.82
N PRO A 238 2.95 -8.15 -5.68
CA PRO A 238 3.53 -8.80 -6.83
C PRO A 238 4.21 -10.10 -6.40
N LEU A 239 3.67 -11.22 -6.85
CA LEU A 239 4.10 -12.53 -6.42
C LEU A 239 5.42 -12.88 -7.10
N ILE A 240 6.46 -13.09 -6.31
CA ILE A 240 7.77 -13.53 -6.76
C ILE A 240 7.95 -15.00 -6.40
N ALA A 241 8.30 -15.83 -7.36
CA ALA A 241 8.68 -17.22 -7.06
C ALA A 241 10.21 -17.31 -6.88
N CYS A 242 10.64 -17.98 -5.81
CA CYS A 242 12.05 -18.30 -5.57
C CYS A 242 12.22 -19.84 -5.63
N ILE A 243 13.04 -20.31 -6.56
CA ILE A 243 13.34 -21.74 -6.75
C ILE A 243 14.83 -21.94 -6.45
N ASP A 244 15.14 -22.53 -5.30
CA ASP A 244 16.50 -22.69 -4.81
C ASP A 244 16.50 -23.86 -3.80
N ASP A 245 17.45 -24.79 -3.88
CA ASP A 245 17.54 -25.92 -2.96
C ASP A 245 18.07 -25.53 -1.57
N SER A 246 18.58 -24.31 -1.42
CA SER A 246 19.06 -23.74 -0.16
C SER A 246 17.97 -22.99 0.59
N GLN A 247 17.51 -23.54 1.71
CA GLN A 247 16.59 -22.86 2.64
C GLN A 247 17.11 -21.48 3.10
N THR A 248 18.43 -21.37 3.28
CA THR A 248 19.07 -20.12 3.69
C THR A 248 18.89 -19.02 2.63
N ILE A 249 19.14 -19.34 1.37
CA ILE A 249 18.93 -18.38 0.25
C ILE A 249 17.47 -18.01 0.13
N GLN A 250 16.56 -18.97 0.19
CA GLN A 250 15.12 -18.70 0.18
C GLN A 250 14.70 -17.74 1.29
N ASN A 251 15.20 -17.94 2.52
CA ASN A 251 14.91 -17.05 3.65
C ASN A 251 15.45 -15.62 3.41
N VAL A 252 16.68 -15.49 2.90
CA VAL A 252 17.28 -14.18 2.56
C VAL A 252 16.43 -13.48 1.49
N VAL A 253 16.08 -14.18 0.40
CA VAL A 253 15.25 -13.63 -0.68
C VAL A 253 13.90 -13.21 -0.14
N ARG A 254 13.24 -14.07 0.64
CA ARG A 254 11.92 -13.79 1.21
C ARG A 254 11.94 -12.56 2.11
N LEU A 255 12.81 -12.53 3.13
CA LEU A 255 12.90 -11.39 4.05
C LEU A 255 13.22 -10.08 3.31
N THR A 256 14.13 -10.14 2.34
CA THR A 256 14.51 -8.97 1.55
C THR A 256 13.34 -8.44 0.72
N LEU A 257 12.63 -9.30 0.00
CA LEU A 257 11.57 -8.87 -0.91
C LEU A 257 10.24 -8.59 -0.19
N GLU A 258 9.90 -9.34 0.86
CA GLU A 258 8.73 -9.05 1.69
C GLU A 258 8.83 -7.69 2.37
N SER A 259 10.04 -7.26 2.77
CA SER A 259 10.28 -5.91 3.29
C SER A 259 10.02 -4.79 2.29
N GLN A 260 9.98 -5.11 0.99
CA GLN A 260 9.69 -4.18 -0.11
C GLN A 260 8.24 -4.30 -0.65
N GLY A 261 7.39 -5.07 0.03
CA GLY A 261 5.99 -5.21 -0.36
C GLY A 261 5.71 -6.29 -1.40
N TYR A 262 6.65 -7.18 -1.66
CA TYR A 262 6.43 -8.37 -2.49
C TYR A 262 5.86 -9.53 -1.68
N GLU A 263 5.10 -10.40 -2.32
CA GLU A 263 4.81 -11.74 -1.80
C GLU A 263 5.84 -12.71 -2.36
N VAL A 264 6.39 -13.62 -1.55
CA VAL A 264 7.40 -14.59 -1.99
C VAL A 264 6.95 -16.01 -1.73
N ILE A 265 6.80 -16.78 -2.82
CA ILE A 265 6.64 -18.24 -2.72
C ILE A 265 7.96 -18.92 -3.01
N SER A 266 8.30 -19.90 -2.20
CA SER A 266 9.58 -20.60 -2.29
C SER A 266 9.42 -22.09 -2.57
N PHE A 267 10.29 -22.63 -3.44
CA PHE A 267 10.29 -24.03 -3.83
C PHE A 267 11.70 -24.61 -3.70
N LEU A 268 11.83 -25.67 -2.89
CA LEU A 268 13.11 -26.37 -2.69
C LEU A 268 13.47 -27.30 -3.84
N THR A 269 12.49 -27.68 -4.67
CA THR A 269 12.73 -28.61 -5.77
C THR A 269 12.08 -28.14 -7.07
N PRO A 270 12.73 -28.40 -8.23
CA PRO A 270 12.16 -28.08 -9.53
C PRO A 270 10.79 -28.72 -9.81
N ALA A 271 10.58 -29.94 -9.30
CA ALA A 271 9.33 -30.68 -9.49
C ALA A 271 8.15 -30.00 -8.80
N LEU A 272 8.31 -29.53 -7.55
CA LEU A 272 7.30 -28.76 -6.84
C LEU A 272 7.04 -27.43 -7.53
N ALA A 273 8.09 -26.74 -7.99
CA ALA A 273 7.97 -25.50 -8.73
C ALA A 273 7.10 -25.68 -9.99
N MET A 274 7.39 -26.64 -10.85
CA MET A 274 6.63 -26.91 -12.07
C MET A 274 5.14 -27.11 -11.81
N THR A 275 4.79 -27.84 -10.76
CA THR A 275 3.39 -28.16 -10.44
C THR A 275 2.63 -26.94 -9.91
N LYS A 276 3.28 -26.11 -9.10
CA LYS A 276 2.64 -24.98 -8.40
C LYS A 276 2.63 -23.71 -9.22
N LEU A 277 3.69 -23.38 -9.97
CA LEU A 277 3.82 -22.17 -10.76
C LEU A 277 2.66 -21.97 -11.75
N ILE A 278 2.17 -23.06 -12.37
CA ILE A 278 1.03 -23.00 -13.32
C ILE A 278 -0.23 -22.40 -12.68
N ARG A 279 -0.42 -22.66 -11.38
CA ARG A 279 -1.58 -22.16 -10.62
C ARG A 279 -1.35 -20.78 -10.02
N THR A 280 -0.13 -20.48 -9.57
CA THR A 280 0.21 -19.28 -8.82
C THR A 280 0.55 -18.08 -9.73
N ARG A 281 1.01 -18.29 -10.96
CA ARG A 281 1.33 -17.28 -11.98
C ARG A 281 2.14 -16.09 -11.43
N PRO A 282 3.37 -16.31 -10.92
CA PRO A 282 4.17 -15.23 -10.36
C PRO A 282 4.53 -14.21 -11.44
N MET A 283 4.68 -12.95 -11.03
CA MET A 283 5.12 -11.86 -11.90
C MET A 283 6.60 -11.94 -12.27
N LEU A 284 7.42 -12.62 -11.43
CA LEU A 284 8.85 -12.82 -11.66
C LEU A 284 9.29 -14.13 -11.00
N ILE A 285 10.25 -14.81 -11.61
CA ILE A 285 10.85 -16.05 -11.10
C ILE A 285 12.34 -15.81 -10.85
N LEU A 286 12.77 -16.03 -9.62
CA LEU A 286 14.16 -16.16 -9.21
C LEU A 286 14.51 -17.64 -9.20
N MET A 287 15.57 -18.06 -9.91
CA MET A 287 15.86 -19.47 -10.13
C MET A 287 17.34 -19.76 -9.93
N ASP A 288 17.64 -20.63 -8.98
CA ASP A 288 19.00 -21.17 -8.86
C ASP A 288 19.36 -22.06 -10.05
N ILE A 289 20.64 -22.02 -10.43
CA ILE A 289 21.14 -22.85 -11.53
C ILE A 289 21.51 -24.25 -11.05
N ASN A 290 22.10 -24.35 -9.85
CA ASN A 290 22.71 -25.60 -9.36
C ASN A 290 21.74 -26.34 -8.43
N MET A 291 20.65 -26.86 -8.95
CA MET A 291 19.69 -27.67 -8.19
C MET A 291 19.85 -29.15 -8.50
N PRO A 292 19.52 -30.06 -7.54
CA PRO A 292 19.48 -31.47 -7.79
C PRO A 292 18.37 -31.84 -8.81
N ASP A 293 18.50 -32.99 -9.47
CA ASP A 293 17.58 -33.57 -10.44
C ASP A 293 17.47 -32.80 -11.76
N ILE A 294 17.05 -31.57 -11.73
CA ILE A 294 16.88 -30.68 -12.91
C ILE A 294 17.59 -29.36 -12.63
N ASN A 295 18.58 -29.01 -13.42
CA ASN A 295 19.25 -27.71 -13.28
C ASN A 295 18.38 -26.55 -13.75
N GLY A 296 18.69 -25.33 -13.26
CA GLY A 296 17.89 -24.14 -13.55
C GLY A 296 17.80 -23.80 -15.03
N TYR A 297 18.81 -24.09 -15.85
CA TYR A 297 18.77 -23.87 -17.29
C TYR A 297 17.70 -24.74 -17.96
N GLU A 298 17.64 -26.01 -17.60
CA GLU A 298 16.66 -26.93 -18.15
C GLU A 298 15.24 -26.56 -17.68
N LEU A 299 15.07 -26.19 -16.40
CA LEU A 299 13.81 -25.73 -15.87
C LEU A 299 13.31 -24.47 -16.58
N CYS A 300 14.19 -23.49 -16.84
CA CYS A 300 13.89 -22.30 -17.60
C CYS A 300 13.40 -22.62 -19.02
N GLN A 301 14.08 -23.50 -19.74
CA GLN A 301 13.66 -23.94 -21.07
C GLN A 301 12.28 -24.61 -21.07
N ARG A 302 11.99 -25.43 -20.05
CA ARG A 302 10.68 -26.07 -19.88
C ARG A 302 9.58 -25.03 -19.63
N LEU A 303 9.83 -24.05 -18.75
CA LEU A 303 8.89 -22.96 -18.47
C LEU A 303 8.64 -22.12 -19.71
N ARG A 304 9.65 -21.77 -20.51
CA ARG A 304 9.49 -20.97 -21.75
C ARG A 304 8.64 -21.64 -22.83
N LYS A 305 8.48 -22.98 -22.79
CA LYS A 305 7.58 -23.71 -23.67
C LYS A 305 6.11 -23.59 -23.27
N LEU A 306 5.84 -23.17 -22.03
CA LEU A 306 4.48 -22.98 -21.55
C LEU A 306 3.98 -21.57 -21.90
N PRO A 307 2.79 -21.41 -22.53
CA PRO A 307 2.26 -20.11 -22.95
C PRO A 307 2.24 -19.08 -21.81
N ASN A 308 1.89 -19.50 -20.60
CA ASN A 308 1.74 -18.64 -19.42
C ASN A 308 3.07 -18.05 -18.92
N PHE A 309 4.22 -18.63 -19.27
CA PHE A 309 5.54 -18.20 -18.82
C PHE A 309 6.41 -17.65 -19.96
N LYS A 310 5.85 -17.47 -21.15
CA LYS A 310 6.59 -16.99 -22.31
C LYS A 310 7.21 -15.61 -22.04
N ASN A 311 6.48 -14.74 -21.38
CA ASN A 311 6.88 -13.36 -21.08
C ASN A 311 7.23 -13.12 -19.62
N THR A 312 6.94 -14.05 -18.69
CA THR A 312 7.28 -13.90 -17.26
C THR A 312 8.79 -13.72 -17.08
N PRO A 313 9.28 -12.64 -16.45
CA PRO A 313 10.70 -12.45 -16.21
C PRO A 313 11.29 -13.59 -15.37
N ILE A 314 12.38 -14.17 -15.86
CA ILE A 314 13.17 -15.21 -15.15
C ILE A 314 14.59 -14.66 -14.94
N ILE A 315 15.00 -14.60 -13.67
CA ILE A 315 16.31 -14.16 -13.25
C ILE A 315 17.05 -15.38 -12.67
N MET A 316 18.20 -15.69 -13.24
CA MET A 316 19.04 -16.78 -12.71
C MET A 316 19.82 -16.29 -11.49
N ILE A 317 19.89 -17.11 -10.47
CA ILE A 317 20.74 -16.91 -9.29
C ILE A 317 21.83 -17.97 -9.33
N SER A 318 23.12 -17.62 -9.15
CA SER A 318 24.19 -18.61 -9.21
C SER A 318 25.44 -18.20 -8.45
N SER A 319 26.15 -19.18 -7.93
CA SER A 319 27.50 -19.00 -7.38
C SER A 319 28.61 -18.99 -8.45
N ARG A 320 28.27 -19.14 -9.73
CA ARG A 320 29.22 -19.11 -10.83
C ARG A 320 29.24 -17.71 -11.46
N ASP A 321 30.43 -17.13 -11.65
CA ASP A 321 30.60 -15.76 -12.19
C ASP A 321 31.25 -15.77 -13.60
N GLY A 322 30.92 -16.75 -14.44
CA GLY A 322 31.48 -16.88 -15.77
C GLY A 322 30.69 -16.10 -16.84
N MET A 323 31.37 -15.42 -17.78
CA MET A 323 30.71 -14.87 -18.99
C MET A 323 29.95 -15.95 -19.75
N PHE A 324 30.41 -17.18 -19.71
CA PHE A 324 29.78 -18.33 -20.34
C PHE A 324 28.41 -18.67 -19.68
N ASP A 325 28.34 -18.61 -18.37
CA ASP A 325 27.08 -18.89 -17.64
C ASP A 325 26.02 -17.82 -17.90
N ARG A 326 26.41 -16.57 -17.99
CA ARG A 326 25.52 -15.45 -18.38
C ARG A 326 25.01 -15.61 -19.81
N PHE A 327 25.90 -15.98 -20.75
CA PHE A 327 25.51 -16.24 -22.13
C PHE A 327 24.54 -17.43 -22.23
N LYS A 328 24.82 -18.52 -21.51
CA LYS A 328 23.96 -19.71 -21.44
C LYS A 328 22.59 -19.39 -20.85
N ALA A 329 22.51 -18.58 -19.77
CA ALA A 329 21.27 -18.11 -19.20
C ALA A 329 20.39 -17.37 -20.24
N LYS A 330 21.01 -16.50 -21.03
CA LYS A 330 20.33 -15.78 -22.10
C LYS A 330 19.82 -16.72 -23.22
N MET A 331 20.62 -17.72 -23.60
CA MET A 331 20.26 -18.72 -24.60
C MET A 331 19.05 -19.57 -24.19
N VAL A 332 18.87 -19.86 -22.92
CA VAL A 332 17.70 -20.60 -22.42
C VAL A 332 16.47 -19.73 -22.16
N GLY A 333 16.58 -18.41 -22.44
CA GLY A 333 15.47 -17.47 -22.30
C GLY A 333 15.34 -16.81 -20.92
N ALA A 334 16.39 -16.83 -20.10
CA ALA A 334 16.44 -16.00 -18.90
C ALA A 334 16.59 -14.52 -19.25
N ASN A 335 15.96 -13.64 -18.47
CA ASN A 335 15.98 -12.20 -18.68
C ASN A 335 17.20 -11.54 -18.04
N ASN A 336 17.68 -12.11 -16.93
CA ASN A 336 18.86 -11.59 -16.24
C ASN A 336 19.52 -12.67 -15.38
N TYR A 337 20.59 -12.25 -14.67
CA TYR A 337 21.45 -13.10 -13.88
C TYR A 337 21.97 -12.30 -12.67
N ILE A 338 21.99 -12.90 -11.48
CA ILE A 338 22.58 -12.35 -10.26
C ILE A 338 23.53 -13.35 -9.62
N ASN A 339 24.68 -12.90 -9.13
CA ASN A 339 25.68 -13.75 -8.51
C ASN A 339 25.42 -13.95 -7.01
N LYS A 340 25.68 -15.13 -6.48
CA LYS A 340 25.78 -15.41 -5.04
C LYS A 340 27.25 -15.21 -4.60
N PRO A 341 27.51 -14.49 -3.48
CA PRO A 341 26.55 -13.77 -2.64
C PRO A 341 26.09 -12.46 -3.28
N PHE A 342 24.84 -12.09 -3.10
CA PHE A 342 24.27 -10.81 -3.50
C PHE A 342 23.86 -9.98 -2.29
N THR A 343 23.86 -8.67 -2.43
CA THR A 343 23.37 -7.75 -1.41
C THR A 343 21.84 -7.58 -1.51
N PRO A 344 21.15 -7.25 -0.41
CA PRO A 344 19.72 -6.90 -0.47
C PRO A 344 19.40 -5.83 -1.51
N THR A 345 20.23 -4.79 -1.61
CA THR A 345 20.04 -3.68 -2.55
C THR A 345 20.15 -4.13 -4.01
N GLU A 346 21.08 -5.02 -4.34
CA GLU A 346 21.20 -5.56 -5.70
C GLU A 346 19.98 -6.38 -6.09
N LEU A 347 19.48 -7.24 -5.18
CA LEU A 347 18.30 -8.04 -5.41
C LEU A 347 17.05 -7.15 -5.60
N ILE A 348 16.85 -6.18 -4.72
CA ILE A 348 15.72 -5.24 -4.78
C ILE A 348 15.73 -4.46 -6.10
N ASN A 349 16.85 -3.86 -6.47
CA ASN A 349 16.96 -3.07 -7.70
C ASN A 349 16.67 -3.91 -8.94
N LEU A 350 17.15 -5.15 -8.94
CA LEU A 350 16.94 -6.06 -10.05
C LEU A 350 15.48 -6.50 -10.18
N VAL A 351 14.84 -6.86 -9.07
CA VAL A 351 13.42 -7.24 -9.04
C VAL A 351 12.54 -6.06 -9.43
N ASN A 352 12.75 -4.87 -8.85
CA ASN A 352 11.99 -3.66 -9.16
C ASN A 352 12.01 -3.33 -10.65
N LYS A 353 13.19 -3.44 -11.29
CA LYS A 353 13.35 -3.19 -12.73
C LYS A 353 12.41 -4.06 -13.58
N TYR A 354 12.34 -5.36 -13.29
CA TYR A 354 11.56 -6.30 -14.10
C TYR A 354 10.08 -6.33 -13.75
N VAL A 355 9.73 -6.14 -12.47
CA VAL A 355 8.32 -6.01 -12.07
C VAL A 355 7.70 -4.75 -12.64
N SER A 356 8.40 -3.60 -12.59
CA SER A 356 7.91 -2.36 -13.22
C SER A 356 7.72 -2.50 -14.72
N GLN A 357 8.59 -3.23 -15.43
CA GLN A 357 8.44 -3.49 -16.85
C GLN A 357 7.27 -4.43 -17.16
N ALA A 358 7.00 -5.42 -16.31
CA ALA A 358 5.87 -6.33 -16.48
C ALA A 358 4.51 -5.62 -16.29
N LEU A 359 4.43 -4.69 -15.32
CA LEU A 359 3.23 -3.88 -15.07
C LEU A 359 2.91 -2.88 -16.20
N VAL A 360 3.90 -2.51 -17.04
CA VAL A 360 3.72 -1.59 -18.18
C VAL A 360 3.33 -2.35 -19.46
N SER A 361 3.49 -3.67 -19.51
CA SER A 361 3.28 -4.49 -20.70
C SER A 361 1.97 -5.29 -20.70
N GLU A 362 1.15 -5.19 -19.65
CA GLU A 362 -0.24 -5.62 -19.56
C GLU A 362 -1.20 -4.46 -19.83
#